data_730b728722e8cff3d083326beb122354
#
_entry.id   730b728722e8cff3d083326beb122354
#
_cell.length_a   1.000
_cell.length_b   1.000
_cell.length_c   1.000
_cell.angle_alpha   90.00
_cell.angle_beta   90.00
_cell.angle_gamma   90.00
#
_symmetry.space_group_name_H-M   'P 1'
#
loop_
_entity.id
_entity.type
_entity.pdbx_description
1 polymer ?
#
loop_
_entity_poly.entity_id
_entity_poly.type
_entity_poly.pdbx_seq_one_letter_code
_entity_poly.pdbx_strand_id
1 'polypeptide(L)'
;MKKFTVFVLVFVWGLLWNGSCVKADTISEDIVMPNETCTIGKGYIDIGESIKAQGDKGLLGQSKPPSSYDSRTKNQVTSVKNQGGYGTCWAFAALGAGESSMLAKGRTRSMPDYSEVQLAYFFYHHADDPLGNLSGDSTTLTGSNYLMIGGNHYFTMMALASWLGAVDEKTAPYNELDIDYTLPENYAYQKDVAHLKNAHIVSMKDSDRVKELVLEYGAVACSFYIDDRYYSYGENAYYFTDSNGYSTNHAIDIIGWDDDYAISNFSSTSGCVPQNPGAWLIKNSYGEGNKDYIWVSYEDLALSNSDAFAFEFEDAQQYDYNYQYDGSYGASYVNLPSGDSLANVYTISGAVKERIDAVSIALRSGRVDYRVQLYLNPSVDTPLSGTPLLNTPLTGTTTDAGYYTIELPSGIEVKNGDKIAVVFTLSSEDGSKVQVFGDVSYVNKSGDGTVQLSFKNTISRKQSYHIYQNYQNYANDMYTSGLNPRIKLFTKITDGNKIETEDTQCMYRLYNPNSGEHFYTADQSEKEYLSRIGWNDEGVAWYAPKTGASVYRLYNPNAGDHHYTTSLAEKENLVRLGWNYEGIAWYSGGIVPLYRAYNPNAVAGSHHYTTNRGEINYLISVGWKDEKIAWYGVR
;
A
#
# COMPACT_ATOMS: atom_id res chain seq x y z
N MET A 1 -35.55 -2.42 -11.48
CA MET A 1 -35.67 -3.36 -10.37
C MET A 1 -35.96 -4.76 -10.93
N LYS A 2 -34.95 -5.53 -11.19
CA LYS A 2 -35.07 -6.99 -11.41
C LYS A 2 -33.76 -7.61 -10.93
N LYS A 3 -33.81 -8.34 -9.83
CA LYS A 3 -32.73 -9.19 -9.34
C LYS A 3 -32.60 -10.39 -10.28
N PHE A 4 -31.40 -10.63 -10.80
CA PHE A 4 -31.09 -11.88 -11.49
C PHE A 4 -30.31 -12.76 -10.50
N THR A 5 -30.93 -13.84 -10.08
CA THR A 5 -30.29 -14.92 -9.33
C THR A 5 -29.89 -15.98 -10.34
N VAL A 6 -28.60 -16.26 -10.47
CA VAL A 6 -28.08 -17.36 -11.29
C VAL A 6 -27.90 -18.57 -10.38
N PHE A 7 -28.69 -19.63 -10.60
CA PHE A 7 -28.49 -20.94 -10.00
C PHE A 7 -27.53 -21.76 -10.87
N VAL A 8 -26.43 -22.23 -10.27
CA VAL A 8 -25.58 -23.27 -10.85
C VAL A 8 -25.83 -24.56 -10.08
N LEU A 9 -26.48 -25.53 -10.78
CA LEU A 9 -26.67 -26.89 -10.28
C LEU A 9 -25.43 -27.73 -10.62
N VAL A 10 -24.74 -28.21 -9.59
CA VAL A 10 -23.71 -29.26 -9.75
C VAL A 10 -24.27 -30.57 -9.22
N PHE A 11 -24.41 -31.57 -10.11
CA PHE A 11 -24.74 -32.96 -9.75
C PHE A 11 -23.46 -33.66 -9.26
N VAL A 12 -23.50 -34.17 -8.03
CA VAL A 12 -22.49 -35.11 -7.52
C VAL A 12 -23.16 -36.43 -7.18
N TRP A 13 -22.72 -37.51 -7.82
CA TRP A 13 -23.10 -38.88 -7.51
C TRP A 13 -22.43 -39.37 -6.24
N GLY A 14 -23.23 -39.91 -5.33
CA GLY A 14 -22.81 -40.31 -4.01
C GLY A 14 -22.08 -41.67 -3.96
N LEU A 15 -21.20 -41.74 -2.96
CA LEU A 15 -20.84 -42.98 -2.28
C LEU A 15 -21.02 -42.76 -0.80
N LEU A 16 -21.82 -43.63 -0.18
CA LEU A 16 -22.19 -43.62 1.23
C LEU A 16 -20.99 -43.80 2.14
N TRP A 17 -20.68 -42.76 2.92
CA TRP A 17 -20.00 -42.88 4.21
C TRP A 17 -20.72 -41.97 5.23
N ASN A 18 -21.13 -42.56 6.37
CA ASN A 18 -21.76 -41.85 7.46
C ASN A 18 -20.78 -40.90 8.12
N GLY A 19 -20.69 -39.69 7.64
CA GLY A 19 -20.13 -38.52 8.27
C GLY A 19 -21.08 -37.39 7.95
N SER A 20 -21.54 -36.67 8.95
CA SER A 20 -22.43 -35.52 8.81
C SER A 20 -21.79 -34.52 7.83
N CYS A 21 -22.23 -34.55 6.59
CA CYS A 21 -21.85 -33.59 5.58
C CYS A 21 -22.53 -32.26 5.96
N VAL A 22 -21.78 -31.34 6.56
CA VAL A 22 -22.21 -29.95 6.70
C VAL A 22 -22.39 -29.44 5.28
N LYS A 23 -23.63 -29.13 4.89
CA LYS A 23 -23.87 -28.38 3.65
C LYS A 23 -23.04 -27.12 3.73
N ALA A 24 -22.18 -26.89 2.75
CA ALA A 24 -21.57 -25.60 2.50
C ALA A 24 -22.69 -24.64 2.08
N ASP A 25 -23.44 -24.11 3.05
CA ASP A 25 -24.13 -22.85 2.86
C ASP A 25 -23.02 -21.84 2.55
N THR A 26 -23.18 -21.06 1.51
CA THR A 26 -22.23 -20.04 1.09
C THR A 26 -21.97 -19.11 2.29
N ILE A 27 -20.85 -19.34 3.00
CA ILE A 27 -20.37 -18.45 4.03
C ILE A 27 -19.88 -17.22 3.26
N SER A 28 -20.60 -16.11 3.37
CA SER A 28 -20.20 -14.83 2.77
C SER A 28 -19.42 -14.04 3.82
N GLU A 29 -18.27 -13.48 3.43
CA GLU A 29 -17.60 -12.50 4.25
C GLU A 29 -18.47 -11.24 4.37
N ASP A 30 -18.51 -10.69 5.59
CA ASP A 30 -19.20 -9.45 5.90
C ASP A 30 -18.26 -8.26 5.57
N ILE A 31 -18.05 -8.04 4.26
CA ILE A 31 -17.20 -6.96 3.74
C ILE A 31 -17.98 -5.65 3.76
N VAL A 32 -17.36 -4.63 4.35
CA VAL A 32 -17.89 -3.26 4.38
C VAL A 32 -17.06 -2.39 3.45
N MET A 33 -17.76 -1.78 2.50
CA MET A 33 -17.17 -0.80 1.58
C MET A 33 -17.35 0.60 2.16
N PRO A 34 -16.38 1.52 1.98
CA PRO A 34 -16.60 2.92 2.23
C PRO A 34 -17.81 3.44 1.43
N ASN A 35 -18.43 4.52 1.90
CA ASN A 35 -19.55 5.13 1.18
C ASN A 35 -19.21 5.37 -0.29
N GLU A 36 -20.13 5.03 -1.22
CA GLU A 36 -19.92 5.22 -2.68
C GLU A 36 -19.76 6.69 -3.05
N THR A 37 -20.26 7.60 -2.20
CA THR A 37 -20.12 9.06 -2.37
C THR A 37 -19.20 9.60 -1.27
N CYS A 38 -18.20 10.36 -1.67
CA CYS A 38 -17.35 11.12 -0.76
C CYS A 38 -17.49 12.62 -1.03
N THR A 39 -17.23 13.44 -0.03
CA THR A 39 -17.08 14.87 -0.24
C THR A 39 -15.65 15.15 -0.63
N ILE A 40 -15.43 15.48 -1.89
CA ILE A 40 -14.13 15.87 -2.43
C ILE A 40 -14.00 17.38 -2.23
N GLY A 41 -13.29 17.74 -1.18
CA GLY A 41 -13.02 19.14 -0.81
C GLY A 41 -11.72 19.67 -1.41
N LYS A 42 -11.35 20.89 -1.04
CA LYS A 42 -10.15 21.57 -1.52
C LYS A 42 -8.86 21.10 -0.81
N GLY A 43 -8.65 19.81 -0.70
CA GLY A 43 -7.41 19.27 -0.12
C GLY A 43 -7.62 18.10 0.81
N TYR A 44 -8.84 17.80 1.23
CA TYR A 44 -9.16 16.62 2.02
C TYR A 44 -10.37 15.90 1.46
N ILE A 45 -10.30 14.57 1.37
CA ILE A 45 -11.42 13.73 0.93
C ILE A 45 -12.11 13.19 2.17
N ASP A 46 -13.29 13.73 2.49
CA ASP A 46 -14.10 13.23 3.60
C ASP A 46 -14.95 12.03 3.13
N ILE A 47 -14.68 10.87 3.70
CA ILE A 47 -15.41 9.62 3.41
C ILE A 47 -16.58 9.40 4.37
N GLY A 48 -16.82 10.34 5.30
CA GLY A 48 -17.94 10.28 6.25
C GLY A 48 -17.84 9.14 7.28
N GLU A 49 -16.66 8.52 7.41
CA GLU A 49 -16.43 7.43 8.35
C GLU A 49 -15.39 7.84 9.40
N SER A 50 -15.67 7.53 10.66
CA SER A 50 -14.69 7.59 11.73
C SER A 50 -14.74 6.31 12.57
N ILE A 51 -13.65 6.04 13.31
CA ILE A 51 -13.65 4.95 14.27
C ILE A 51 -14.51 5.30 15.49
N LYS A 52 -15.04 4.28 16.17
CA LYS A 52 -15.74 4.52 17.43
C LYS A 52 -14.73 4.88 18.52
N ALA A 53 -15.02 5.93 19.28
CA ALA A 53 -14.29 6.23 20.52
C ALA A 53 -14.30 4.98 21.41
N GLN A 54 -13.12 4.61 21.92
CA GLN A 54 -12.98 3.37 22.71
C GLN A 54 -13.46 3.51 24.15
N GLY A 55 -13.83 4.74 24.55
CA GLY A 55 -14.26 5.07 25.93
C GLY A 55 -13.14 4.88 26.96
N ASP A 56 -13.32 5.52 28.09
CA ASP A 56 -12.34 5.76 29.16
C ASP A 56 -11.92 4.51 29.96
N LYS A 57 -11.45 3.47 29.27
CA LYS A 57 -10.64 2.43 29.91
C LYS A 57 -9.17 2.77 29.68
N GLY A 58 -8.70 3.82 30.38
CA GLY A 58 -7.29 4.21 30.35
C GLY A 58 -6.41 2.97 30.50
N LEU A 59 -5.31 2.92 29.76
CA LEU A 59 -4.28 1.88 29.91
C LEU A 59 -3.87 1.90 31.39
N LEU A 60 -4.18 0.83 32.11
CA LEU A 60 -3.87 0.69 33.54
C LEU A 60 -2.37 0.96 33.74
N GLY A 61 -2.03 2.14 34.30
CA GLY A 61 -0.67 2.49 34.69
C GLY A 61 -0.03 3.71 34.03
N GLN A 62 -0.68 4.40 33.10
CA GLN A 62 -0.16 5.67 32.58
C GLN A 62 -0.56 6.85 33.46
N SER A 63 0.37 7.79 33.69
CA SER A 63 0.07 9.05 34.36
C SER A 63 -0.77 9.93 33.45
N LYS A 64 -1.75 10.62 33.99
CA LYS A 64 -2.55 11.60 33.24
C LYS A 64 -1.63 12.57 32.47
N PRO A 65 -1.92 12.88 31.18
CA PRO A 65 -1.18 13.89 30.44
C PRO A 65 -1.09 15.23 31.21
N PRO A 66 -0.01 16.02 31.04
CA PRO A 66 0.10 17.34 31.66
C PRO A 66 -1.00 18.28 31.15
N SER A 67 -1.31 19.36 31.88
CA SER A 67 -2.34 20.32 31.46
C SER A 67 -1.92 21.13 30.21
N SER A 68 -0.64 21.21 29.88
CA SER A 68 -0.17 21.80 28.63
C SER A 68 1.09 21.11 28.11
N TYR A 69 1.26 21.12 26.81
CA TYR A 69 2.41 20.55 26.13
C TYR A 69 2.64 21.21 24.76
N ASP A 70 3.89 21.29 24.34
CA ASP A 70 4.29 21.81 23.03
C ASP A 70 5.53 21.05 22.56
N SER A 71 5.39 20.23 21.52
CA SER A 71 6.44 19.40 20.93
C SER A 71 7.59 20.20 20.34
N ARG A 72 7.38 21.48 19.99
CA ARG A 72 8.44 22.38 19.53
C ARG A 72 9.50 22.61 20.62
N THR A 73 9.08 22.66 21.89
CA THR A 73 9.98 22.81 23.03
C THR A 73 10.89 21.60 23.25
N LYS A 74 10.58 20.48 22.60
CA LYS A 74 11.36 19.24 22.62
C LYS A 74 12.15 19.00 21.35
N ASN A 75 12.11 19.92 20.38
CA ASN A 75 12.68 19.76 19.04
C ASN A 75 12.14 18.52 18.30
N GLN A 76 10.84 18.24 18.47
CA GLN A 76 10.16 17.10 17.86
C GLN A 76 9.25 17.49 16.68
N VAL A 77 9.35 18.73 16.21
CA VAL A 77 8.55 19.25 15.10
C VAL A 77 9.46 19.87 14.06
N THR A 78 9.25 19.54 12.80
CA THR A 78 9.95 20.14 11.66
C THR A 78 9.37 21.52 11.31
N SER A 79 10.07 22.30 10.47
CA SER A 79 9.61 23.63 10.03
C SER A 79 8.24 23.56 9.36
N VAL A 80 7.53 24.68 9.34
CA VAL A 80 6.24 24.80 8.64
C VAL A 80 6.51 24.90 7.15
N LYS A 81 6.04 23.91 6.40
CA LYS A 81 6.13 23.84 4.93
C LYS A 81 4.95 24.56 4.27
N ASN A 82 5.03 24.76 2.95
CA ASN A 82 4.01 25.49 2.21
C ASN A 82 3.44 24.65 1.05
N GLN A 83 2.18 24.21 1.19
CA GLN A 83 1.47 23.48 0.13
C GLN A 83 1.07 24.39 -1.05
N GLY A 84 1.18 25.70 -0.94
CA GLY A 84 0.75 26.66 -1.97
C GLY A 84 -0.76 26.59 -2.23
N GLY A 85 -1.13 26.71 -3.50
CA GLY A 85 -2.53 26.63 -3.94
C GLY A 85 -3.08 25.23 -4.20
N TYR A 86 -2.36 24.18 -3.82
CA TYR A 86 -2.70 22.79 -4.11
C TYR A 86 -3.48 22.12 -2.99
N GLY A 87 -4.23 21.06 -3.33
CA GLY A 87 -5.01 20.24 -2.41
C GLY A 87 -4.22 19.11 -1.75
N THR A 88 -3.00 19.36 -1.31
CA THR A 88 -2.05 18.34 -0.81
C THR A 88 -1.86 18.34 0.71
N CYS A 89 -2.67 19.07 1.46
CA CYS A 89 -2.58 19.15 2.94
C CYS A 89 -2.51 17.78 3.63
N TRP A 90 -3.20 16.78 3.10
CA TRP A 90 -3.20 15.40 3.60
C TRP A 90 -1.82 14.74 3.57
N ALA A 91 -1.01 15.02 2.54
CA ALA A 91 0.36 14.53 2.44
C ALA A 91 1.28 15.28 3.40
N PHE A 92 1.11 16.63 3.52
CA PHE A 92 1.87 17.46 4.47
C PHE A 92 1.63 17.01 5.91
N ALA A 93 0.38 16.77 6.31
CA ALA A 93 0.09 16.33 7.67
C ALA A 93 0.62 14.91 7.94
N ALA A 94 0.41 13.95 7.04
CA ALA A 94 0.88 12.58 7.27
C ALA A 94 2.41 12.49 7.33
N LEU A 95 3.13 13.19 6.43
CA LEU A 95 4.60 13.21 6.44
C LEU A 95 5.13 14.05 7.59
N GLY A 96 4.48 15.17 7.94
CA GLY A 96 4.84 16.00 9.11
C GLY A 96 4.73 15.23 10.43
N ALA A 97 3.68 14.42 10.60
CA ALA A 97 3.56 13.52 11.74
C ALA A 97 4.63 12.42 11.71
N GLY A 98 4.94 11.84 10.53
CA GLY A 98 6.02 10.87 10.34
C GLY A 98 7.40 11.46 10.68
N GLU A 99 7.72 12.66 10.19
CA GLU A 99 8.93 13.41 10.52
C GLU A 99 9.07 13.63 12.03
N SER A 100 7.96 14.03 12.67
CA SER A 100 7.91 14.24 14.13
C SER A 100 8.18 12.94 14.88
N SER A 101 7.67 11.80 14.41
CA SER A 101 7.90 10.49 15.02
C SER A 101 9.37 10.07 14.96
N MET A 102 10.06 10.35 13.85
CA MET A 102 11.50 10.09 13.70
C MET A 102 12.32 10.88 14.72
N LEU A 103 11.94 12.14 14.96
CA LEU A 103 12.57 13.01 15.98
C LEU A 103 12.25 12.54 17.39
N ALA A 104 10.97 12.27 17.70
CA ALA A 104 10.52 11.86 19.02
C ALA A 104 11.13 10.52 19.46
N LYS A 105 11.27 9.58 18.53
CA LYS A 105 11.88 8.26 18.77
C LYS A 105 13.42 8.26 18.67
N GLY A 106 14.03 9.40 18.33
CA GLY A 106 15.50 9.51 18.19
C GLY A 106 16.08 8.65 17.06
N ARG A 107 15.29 8.39 16.01
CA ARG A 107 15.70 7.56 14.86
C ARG A 107 16.46 8.34 13.78
N THR A 108 16.56 9.64 13.90
CA THR A 108 17.33 10.49 12.99
C THR A 108 18.24 11.42 13.76
N ARG A 109 19.38 11.79 13.16
CA ARG A 109 20.34 12.78 13.71
C ARG A 109 20.23 14.14 13.04
N SER A 110 19.51 14.21 11.92
CA SER A 110 19.23 15.45 11.18
C SER A 110 17.73 15.69 11.16
N MET A 111 17.33 16.93 10.93
CA MET A 111 15.93 17.27 10.72
C MET A 111 15.44 16.55 9.46
N PRO A 112 14.45 15.65 9.56
CA PRO A 112 13.90 14.99 8.38
C PRO A 112 13.08 15.99 7.56
N ASP A 113 13.04 15.77 6.25
CA ASP A 113 12.31 16.61 5.31
C ASP A 113 11.87 15.72 4.12
N TYR A 114 10.62 15.24 4.18
CA TYR A 114 10.08 14.29 3.23
C TYR A 114 9.23 14.96 2.17
N SER A 115 9.24 14.40 0.96
CA SER A 115 8.58 14.93 -0.21
C SER A 115 7.09 14.64 -0.24
N GLU A 116 6.26 15.65 -0.11
CA GLU A 116 4.83 15.55 -0.21
C GLU A 116 4.36 15.32 -1.67
N VAL A 117 5.11 15.84 -2.64
CA VAL A 117 4.77 15.60 -4.05
C VAL A 117 5.02 14.17 -4.47
N GLN A 118 6.05 13.50 -3.93
CA GLN A 118 6.29 12.09 -4.21
C GLN A 118 5.11 11.24 -3.75
N LEU A 119 4.66 11.42 -2.50
CA LEU A 119 3.51 10.72 -1.96
C LEU A 119 2.23 11.04 -2.75
N ALA A 120 1.95 12.32 -3.03
CA ALA A 120 0.77 12.73 -3.78
C ALA A 120 0.77 12.20 -5.22
N TYR A 121 1.92 12.21 -5.89
CA TYR A 121 2.05 11.72 -7.25
C TYR A 121 1.77 10.22 -7.33
N PHE A 122 2.53 9.39 -6.61
CA PHE A 122 2.41 7.94 -6.71
C PHE A 122 1.17 7.37 -6.02
N PHE A 123 0.51 8.12 -5.17
CA PHE A 123 -0.83 7.75 -4.69
C PHE A 123 -1.82 7.61 -5.86
N TYR A 124 -1.75 8.46 -6.86
CA TYR A 124 -2.64 8.47 -8.02
C TYR A 124 -2.02 7.90 -9.30
N HIS A 125 -0.71 7.67 -9.32
CA HIS A 125 0.03 7.12 -10.46
C HIS A 125 0.74 5.85 -9.99
N HIS A 126 0.06 4.72 -10.18
CA HIS A 126 0.57 3.43 -9.74
C HIS A 126 1.97 3.15 -10.33
N ALA A 127 2.83 2.53 -9.50
CA ALA A 127 4.09 1.92 -9.92
C ALA A 127 4.15 0.51 -9.35
N ASP A 128 4.72 -0.42 -10.09
CA ASP A 128 4.91 -1.79 -9.60
C ASP A 128 5.92 -1.81 -8.45
N ASP A 129 5.61 -2.58 -7.40
CA ASP A 129 6.54 -2.82 -6.30
C ASP A 129 7.73 -3.68 -6.74
N PRO A 130 8.88 -3.65 -6.02
CA PRO A 130 10.09 -4.37 -6.42
C PRO A 130 9.92 -5.89 -6.60
N LEU A 131 8.93 -6.50 -5.97
CA LEU A 131 8.61 -7.92 -6.09
C LEU A 131 7.53 -8.20 -7.15
N GLY A 132 6.88 -7.16 -7.68
CA GLY A 132 5.78 -7.29 -8.64
C GLY A 132 4.49 -7.88 -8.05
N ASN A 133 4.36 -7.91 -6.73
CA ASN A 133 3.19 -8.48 -6.06
C ASN A 133 1.94 -7.59 -6.18
N LEU A 134 2.13 -6.29 -6.42
CA LEU A 134 1.07 -5.29 -6.58
C LEU A 134 0.70 -5.03 -8.04
N SER A 135 1.29 -5.80 -8.97
CA SER A 135 1.03 -5.60 -10.40
C SER A 135 -0.45 -5.73 -10.75
N GLY A 136 -0.98 -4.69 -11.36
CA GLY A 136 -2.38 -4.58 -11.73
C GLY A 136 -3.30 -3.95 -10.69
N ASP A 137 -2.81 -3.72 -9.45
CA ASP A 137 -3.50 -2.89 -8.47
C ASP A 137 -3.34 -1.42 -8.84
N SER A 138 -4.27 -0.59 -8.46
CA SER A 138 -4.15 0.85 -8.68
C SER A 138 -5.13 1.68 -7.85
N THR A 139 -4.74 2.93 -7.61
CA THR A 139 -5.63 4.01 -7.21
C THR A 139 -5.58 5.07 -8.31
N THR A 140 -6.70 5.32 -8.97
CA THR A 140 -6.76 6.24 -10.12
C THR A 140 -7.80 7.32 -9.93
N LEU A 141 -7.50 8.50 -10.46
CA LEU A 141 -8.37 9.68 -10.41
C LEU A 141 -8.79 10.07 -11.82
N THR A 142 -10.11 10.30 -12.01
CA THR A 142 -10.65 10.85 -13.24
C THR A 142 -11.47 12.12 -12.98
N GLY A 143 -11.45 13.04 -13.93
CA GLY A 143 -12.20 14.29 -13.85
C GLY A 143 -11.50 15.45 -13.12
N SER A 144 -10.27 15.25 -12.62
CA SER A 144 -9.49 16.31 -11.97
C SER A 144 -7.97 16.04 -12.02
N ASN A 145 -7.18 17.02 -11.60
CA ASN A 145 -5.74 16.89 -11.41
C ASN A 145 -5.44 16.40 -9.98
N TYR A 146 -4.47 15.51 -9.81
CA TYR A 146 -4.10 14.89 -8.53
C TYR A 146 -3.62 15.90 -7.47
N LEU A 147 -2.98 17.00 -7.90
CA LEU A 147 -2.54 18.07 -6.98
C LEU A 147 -3.70 18.88 -6.42
N MET A 148 -4.89 18.85 -7.04
CA MET A 148 -6.03 19.70 -6.69
C MET A 148 -7.12 19.00 -5.89
N ILE A 149 -7.14 17.66 -5.90
CA ILE A 149 -8.30 16.92 -5.41
C ILE A 149 -8.25 16.55 -3.93
N GLY A 150 -7.08 16.41 -3.36
CA GLY A 150 -6.89 16.00 -1.97
C GLY A 150 -6.61 14.52 -1.78
N GLY A 151 -6.75 14.07 -0.55
CA GLY A 151 -6.62 12.69 -0.07
C GLY A 151 -7.15 12.60 1.35
N ASN A 152 -6.91 11.51 2.07
CA ASN A 152 -7.22 11.38 3.49
C ASN A 152 -6.23 10.45 4.21
N HIS A 153 -6.23 10.48 5.53
CA HIS A 153 -5.25 9.76 6.34
C HIS A 153 -5.43 8.25 6.31
N TYR A 154 -6.67 7.72 6.12
CA TYR A 154 -6.89 6.28 5.93
C TYR A 154 -6.18 5.77 4.68
N PHE A 155 -6.39 6.44 3.55
CA PHE A 155 -5.76 6.09 2.28
C PHE A 155 -4.24 6.25 2.35
N THR A 156 -3.77 7.33 2.99
CA THR A 156 -2.34 7.60 3.17
C THR A 156 -1.67 6.51 4.01
N MET A 157 -2.32 6.05 5.08
CA MET A 157 -1.82 4.94 5.89
C MET A 157 -1.60 3.68 5.04
N MET A 158 -2.55 3.36 4.14
CA MET A 158 -2.43 2.18 3.26
C MET A 158 -1.31 2.34 2.23
N ALA A 159 -1.17 3.54 1.66
CA ALA A 159 -0.09 3.85 0.72
C ALA A 159 1.30 3.75 1.39
N LEU A 160 1.46 4.37 2.55
CA LEU A 160 2.72 4.31 3.31
C LEU A 160 3.03 2.88 3.83
N ALA A 161 2.01 2.10 4.20
CA ALA A 161 2.17 0.70 4.58
C ALA A 161 2.63 -0.19 3.41
N SER A 162 2.35 0.20 2.16
CA SER A 162 2.88 -0.49 0.98
C SER A 162 4.32 -0.11 0.63
N TRP A 163 4.95 0.75 1.43
CA TRP A 163 6.27 1.36 1.22
C TRP A 163 6.31 2.37 0.06
N LEU A 164 5.21 3.03 -0.19
CA LEU A 164 5.16 4.16 -1.12
C LEU A 164 5.82 5.40 -0.48
N GLY A 165 7.14 5.42 -0.44
CA GLY A 165 7.94 6.44 0.24
C GLY A 165 8.11 6.14 1.75
N ALA A 166 8.65 7.04 2.57
CA ALA A 166 8.92 8.45 2.28
C ALA A 166 10.27 8.66 1.56
N VAL A 167 10.31 9.63 0.68
CA VAL A 167 11.51 10.05 -0.06
C VAL A 167 11.95 11.44 0.44
N ASP A 168 13.26 11.73 0.48
CA ASP A 168 13.74 13.07 0.84
C ASP A 168 13.19 14.15 -0.10
N GLU A 169 12.82 15.33 0.43
CA GLU A 169 12.38 16.51 -0.32
C GLU A 169 13.38 16.92 -1.39
N LYS A 170 14.68 16.85 -1.12
CA LYS A 170 15.74 17.16 -2.11
C LYS A 170 15.74 16.23 -3.33
N THR A 171 15.17 15.02 -3.23
CA THR A 171 15.08 14.03 -4.32
C THR A 171 13.87 14.32 -5.21
N ALA A 172 12.75 14.69 -4.62
CA ALA A 172 11.51 15.05 -5.32
C ALA A 172 10.96 16.37 -4.72
N PRO A 173 11.53 17.53 -5.09
CA PRO A 173 11.18 18.82 -4.50
C PRO A 173 9.74 19.22 -4.79
N TYR A 174 9.06 19.75 -3.77
CA TYR A 174 7.70 20.29 -3.89
C TYR A 174 7.66 21.67 -4.58
N ASN A 175 8.80 22.32 -4.73
CA ASN A 175 8.90 23.65 -5.35
C ASN A 175 8.72 23.54 -6.88
N GLU A 176 8.11 24.57 -7.48
CA GLU A 176 7.97 24.72 -8.94
C GLU A 176 7.04 23.68 -9.59
N LEU A 177 6.01 23.20 -8.86
CA LEU A 177 5.01 22.30 -9.40
C LEU A 177 4.17 23.00 -10.49
N ASP A 178 3.92 22.28 -11.55
CA ASP A 178 2.89 22.61 -12.55
C ASP A 178 1.89 21.45 -12.70
N ILE A 179 0.87 21.65 -13.52
CA ILE A 179 -0.21 20.68 -13.69
C ILE A 179 0.26 19.39 -14.37
N ASP A 180 1.37 19.45 -15.10
CA ASP A 180 1.96 18.34 -15.86
C ASP A 180 3.21 17.74 -15.13
N TYR A 181 3.40 18.07 -13.85
CA TYR A 181 4.54 17.58 -13.07
C TYR A 181 4.51 16.05 -12.97
N THR A 182 5.61 15.42 -13.34
CA THR A 182 5.78 13.97 -13.33
C THR A 182 7.07 13.54 -12.61
N LEU A 183 7.06 12.38 -11.99
CA LEU A 183 8.22 11.80 -11.31
C LEU A 183 8.68 10.52 -12.01
N PRO A 184 9.99 10.22 -12.02
CA PRO A 184 10.51 8.94 -12.46
C PRO A 184 9.92 7.79 -11.64
N GLU A 185 9.51 6.71 -12.30
CA GLU A 185 8.84 5.56 -11.67
C GLU A 185 9.65 4.96 -10.49
N ASN A 186 10.98 4.96 -10.58
CA ASN A 186 11.85 4.47 -9.51
C ASN A 186 11.83 5.32 -8.23
N TYR A 187 11.13 6.47 -8.22
CA TYR A 187 10.92 7.25 -6.99
C TYR A 187 9.78 6.70 -6.13
N ALA A 188 8.99 5.74 -6.64
CA ALA A 188 7.94 5.08 -5.87
C ALA A 188 8.51 4.18 -4.76
N TYR A 189 9.55 3.36 -5.08
CA TYR A 189 10.03 2.29 -4.17
C TYR A 189 11.56 2.16 -4.08
N GLN A 190 12.36 2.99 -4.77
CA GLN A 190 13.81 2.82 -4.82
C GLN A 190 14.60 4.02 -4.28
N LYS A 191 13.91 5.05 -3.81
CA LYS A 191 14.52 6.27 -3.25
C LYS A 191 14.04 6.56 -1.85
N ASP A 192 13.34 5.62 -1.25
CA ASP A 192 12.80 5.70 0.11
C ASP A 192 13.92 5.82 1.13
N VAL A 193 13.73 6.70 2.08
CA VAL A 193 14.64 6.92 3.23
C VAL A 193 13.98 6.53 4.55
N ALA A 194 12.67 6.44 4.56
CA ALA A 194 11.88 5.99 5.71
C ALA A 194 10.64 5.20 5.26
N HIS A 195 10.20 4.25 6.07
CA HIS A 195 8.97 3.50 5.90
C HIS A 195 8.05 3.64 7.11
N LEU A 196 6.75 3.45 6.89
CA LEU A 196 5.78 3.35 7.97
C LEU A 196 6.01 2.05 8.75
N LYS A 197 6.34 2.19 10.05
CA LYS A 197 6.45 1.06 10.99
C LYS A 197 5.09 0.72 11.58
N ASN A 198 4.46 1.71 12.22
CA ASN A 198 3.14 1.60 12.83
C ASN A 198 2.29 2.83 12.51
N ALA A 199 0.97 2.66 12.58
CA ALA A 199 0.06 3.79 12.66
C ALA A 199 -1.00 3.52 13.72
N HIS A 200 -1.42 4.58 14.42
CA HIS A 200 -2.49 4.52 15.42
C HIS A 200 -3.62 5.44 14.98
N ILE A 201 -4.84 4.96 15.04
CA ILE A 201 -6.05 5.71 14.70
C ILE A 201 -6.89 5.82 15.97
N VAL A 202 -7.16 7.05 16.39
CA VAL A 202 -7.90 7.34 17.61
C VAL A 202 -8.95 8.41 17.32
N SER A 203 -10.16 8.24 17.83
CA SER A 203 -11.18 9.29 17.75
C SER A 203 -10.71 10.53 18.53
N MET A 204 -10.87 11.72 17.95
CA MET A 204 -10.60 12.99 18.63
C MET A 204 -11.44 13.19 19.94
N LYS A 205 -12.49 12.37 20.11
CA LYS A 205 -13.28 12.33 21.37
C LYS A 205 -12.51 11.70 22.53
N ASP A 206 -11.50 10.88 22.24
CA ASP A 206 -10.59 10.30 23.24
C ASP A 206 -9.37 11.22 23.46
N SER A 207 -9.62 12.45 23.93
CA SER A 207 -8.61 13.52 24.01
C SER A 207 -7.36 13.14 24.81
N ASP A 208 -7.49 12.37 25.89
CA ASP A 208 -6.35 11.91 26.68
C ASP A 208 -5.47 10.94 25.86
N ARG A 209 -6.09 10.05 25.06
CA ARG A 209 -5.33 9.16 24.17
C ARG A 209 -4.64 9.94 23.04
N VAL A 210 -5.28 10.95 22.46
CA VAL A 210 -4.65 11.85 21.49
C VAL A 210 -3.43 12.55 22.11
N LYS A 211 -3.54 13.06 23.34
CA LYS A 211 -2.43 13.67 24.07
C LYS A 211 -1.27 12.70 24.28
N GLU A 212 -1.57 11.45 24.67
CA GLU A 212 -0.56 10.40 24.84
C GLU A 212 0.20 10.13 23.52
N LEU A 213 -0.51 10.07 22.38
CA LEU A 213 0.12 9.87 21.07
C LEU A 213 1.02 11.06 20.68
N VAL A 214 0.61 12.30 20.97
CA VAL A 214 1.45 13.48 20.74
C VAL A 214 2.72 13.43 21.63
N LEU A 215 2.58 13.02 22.90
CA LEU A 215 3.76 12.84 23.78
C LEU A 215 4.70 11.76 23.24
N GLU A 216 4.16 10.70 22.67
CA GLU A 216 4.93 9.54 22.21
C GLU A 216 5.59 9.76 20.85
N TYR A 217 4.88 10.40 19.90
CA TYR A 217 5.27 10.53 18.49
C TYR A 217 5.58 11.97 18.05
N GLY A 218 5.41 12.95 18.93
CA GLY A 218 5.68 14.36 18.65
C GLY A 218 4.55 15.10 17.93
N ALA A 219 3.80 14.42 17.06
CA ALA A 219 2.64 14.97 16.37
C ALA A 219 1.64 13.88 15.98
N VAL A 220 0.38 14.26 15.78
CA VAL A 220 -0.65 13.43 15.15
C VAL A 220 -1.35 14.21 14.05
N ALA A 221 -1.55 13.58 12.91
CA ALA A 221 -2.29 14.15 11.79
C ALA A 221 -3.79 14.04 12.03
N CYS A 222 -4.55 15.05 11.69
CA CYS A 222 -6.02 15.03 11.78
C CYS A 222 -6.63 15.96 10.73
N SER A 223 -7.96 16.04 10.68
CA SER A 223 -8.66 16.89 9.74
C SER A 223 -9.69 17.77 10.43
N PHE A 224 -9.94 18.95 9.89
CA PHE A 224 -10.96 19.86 10.37
C PHE A 224 -11.59 20.66 9.21
N TYR A 225 -12.56 21.49 9.52
CA TYR A 225 -13.13 22.44 8.56
C TYR A 225 -12.48 23.80 8.76
N ILE A 226 -11.84 24.36 7.71
CA ILE A 226 -11.24 25.70 7.78
C ILE A 226 -12.06 26.70 6.98
N ASP A 227 -12.41 27.83 7.62
CA ASP A 227 -13.12 28.97 7.04
C ASP A 227 -12.74 30.24 7.82
N ASP A 228 -12.28 31.26 7.13
CA ASP A 228 -11.76 32.51 7.72
C ASP A 228 -12.75 33.24 8.64
N ARG A 229 -14.05 32.99 8.50
CA ARG A 229 -15.09 33.57 9.37
C ARG A 229 -14.98 33.13 10.84
N TYR A 230 -14.36 31.97 11.08
CA TYR A 230 -14.20 31.37 12.41
C TYR A 230 -12.80 31.60 13.00
N TYR A 231 -11.95 32.33 12.28
CA TYR A 231 -10.57 32.58 12.67
C TYR A 231 -10.42 33.89 13.44
N SER A 232 -9.72 33.83 14.58
CA SER A 232 -9.38 34.96 15.45
C SER A 232 -7.94 35.40 15.19
N TYR A 233 -7.75 36.39 14.30
CA TYR A 233 -6.43 36.78 13.80
C TYR A 233 -5.46 37.33 14.86
N GLY A 234 -5.99 37.98 15.91
CA GLY A 234 -5.13 38.53 16.96
C GLY A 234 -4.43 37.49 17.81
N GLU A 235 -5.05 36.34 18.01
CA GLU A 235 -4.56 35.29 18.91
C GLU A 235 -4.22 34.00 18.16
N ASN A 236 -4.28 33.99 16.83
CA ASN A 236 -4.13 32.79 16.01
C ASN A 236 -5.02 31.64 16.53
N ALA A 237 -6.28 31.92 16.84
CA ALA A 237 -7.21 30.97 17.42
C ALA A 237 -8.37 30.68 16.46
N TYR A 238 -8.92 29.48 16.55
CA TYR A 238 -9.96 28.99 15.63
C TYR A 238 -11.04 28.20 16.37
N TYR A 239 -12.29 28.46 16.08
CA TYR A 239 -13.42 27.71 16.60
C TYR A 239 -14.60 27.66 15.61
N PHE A 240 -14.92 26.46 15.14
CA PHE A 240 -16.03 26.18 14.21
C PHE A 240 -17.16 25.43 14.92
N THR A 241 -18.40 25.84 14.68
CA THR A 241 -19.58 25.28 15.37
C THR A 241 -20.82 25.13 14.49
N ASP A 242 -20.76 25.46 13.18
CA ASP A 242 -21.92 25.36 12.29
C ASP A 242 -22.13 23.90 11.85
N SER A 243 -23.22 23.29 12.32
CA SER A 243 -23.56 21.90 11.99
C SER A 243 -24.32 21.73 10.66
N ASN A 244 -24.58 22.83 9.91
CA ASN A 244 -25.37 22.77 8.70
C ASN A 244 -24.53 22.37 7.48
N GLY A 245 -24.35 21.05 7.28
CA GLY A 245 -23.81 20.51 6.03
C GLY A 245 -22.32 20.77 5.81
N TYR A 246 -21.51 20.81 6.88
CA TYR A 246 -20.06 20.86 6.75
C TYR A 246 -19.46 19.48 6.43
N SER A 247 -18.29 19.52 5.85
CA SER A 247 -17.41 18.37 5.65
C SER A 247 -15.99 18.84 5.90
N THR A 248 -15.14 18.02 6.47
CA THR A 248 -13.73 18.36 6.68
C THR A 248 -13.07 18.69 5.34
N ASN A 249 -12.32 19.78 5.29
CA ASN A 249 -11.74 20.28 4.04
C ASN A 249 -10.22 20.53 4.11
N HIS A 250 -9.61 20.33 5.29
CA HIS A 250 -8.19 20.58 5.50
C HIS A 250 -7.59 19.61 6.50
N ALA A 251 -6.34 19.20 6.25
CA ALA A 251 -5.54 18.34 7.12
C ALA A 251 -4.41 19.14 7.79
N ILE A 252 -4.13 18.81 9.04
CA ILE A 252 -3.16 19.50 9.90
C ILE A 252 -2.52 18.52 10.89
N ASP A 253 -1.45 18.95 11.57
CA ASP A 253 -0.83 18.20 12.67
C ASP A 253 -1.16 18.84 14.02
N ILE A 254 -1.66 18.04 14.98
CA ILE A 254 -1.67 18.44 16.39
C ILE A 254 -0.27 18.17 16.96
N ILE A 255 0.35 19.21 17.53
CA ILE A 255 1.70 19.19 18.10
C ILE A 255 1.73 19.56 19.58
N GLY A 256 0.58 19.83 20.17
CA GLY A 256 0.48 20.21 21.57
C GLY A 256 -0.93 20.62 21.99
N TRP A 257 -1.07 21.10 23.19
CA TRP A 257 -2.33 21.56 23.77
C TRP A 257 -2.09 22.46 24.98
N ASP A 258 -3.16 23.18 25.38
CA ASP A 258 -3.27 23.91 26.64
C ASP A 258 -4.71 23.77 27.16
N ASP A 259 -4.88 23.08 28.29
CA ASP A 259 -6.18 22.84 28.91
C ASP A 259 -6.80 24.13 29.50
N ASP A 260 -5.99 25.13 29.76
CA ASP A 260 -6.37 26.43 30.31
C ASP A 260 -6.44 27.56 29.25
N TYR A 261 -6.33 27.22 27.93
CA TYR A 261 -6.37 28.22 26.87
C TYR A 261 -7.67 29.02 26.92
N ALA A 262 -7.55 30.36 27.09
CA ALA A 262 -8.68 31.19 27.45
C ALA A 262 -9.75 31.32 26.36
N ILE A 263 -11.01 31.24 26.76
CA ILE A 263 -12.18 31.45 25.89
C ILE A 263 -12.12 32.80 25.17
N SER A 264 -11.61 33.84 25.86
CA SER A 264 -11.50 35.22 25.31
C SER A 264 -10.62 35.30 24.04
N ASN A 265 -9.76 34.33 23.80
CA ASN A 265 -8.90 34.27 22.61
C ASN A 265 -9.65 33.93 21.34
N PHE A 266 -10.87 33.39 21.46
CA PHE A 266 -11.73 33.05 20.33
C PHE A 266 -12.69 34.21 19.98
N SER A 267 -12.18 35.23 19.32
CA SER A 267 -12.92 36.46 18.97
C SER A 267 -13.03 36.64 17.46
N SER A 268 -13.57 35.61 16.75
CA SER A 268 -13.71 35.62 15.31
C SER A 268 -14.88 36.51 14.81
N THR A 269 -14.91 36.79 13.51
CA THR A 269 -16.01 37.53 12.87
C THR A 269 -17.35 36.81 12.89
N SER A 270 -17.35 35.50 13.09
CA SER A 270 -18.55 34.69 13.29
C SER A 270 -19.28 35.03 14.59
N GLY A 271 -18.59 35.61 15.57
CA GLY A 271 -19.09 35.84 16.93
C GLY A 271 -19.25 34.58 17.76
N CYS A 272 -18.81 33.41 17.26
CA CYS A 272 -18.83 32.14 17.96
C CYS A 272 -17.68 32.07 18.96
N VAL A 273 -17.96 31.65 20.20
CA VAL A 273 -16.97 31.42 21.26
C VAL A 273 -17.26 30.07 21.93
N PRO A 274 -16.23 29.30 22.29
CA PRO A 274 -16.42 28.03 23.00
C PRO A 274 -17.00 28.27 24.41
N GLN A 275 -17.58 27.23 25.00
CA GLN A 275 -18.16 27.30 26.35
C GLN A 275 -17.11 27.03 27.45
N ASN A 276 -16.11 26.22 27.14
CA ASN A 276 -15.07 25.84 28.07
C ASN A 276 -13.67 26.23 27.57
N PRO A 277 -12.70 26.48 28.46
CA PRO A 277 -11.31 26.68 28.06
C PRO A 277 -10.71 25.40 27.50
N GLY A 278 -9.57 25.57 26.84
CA GLY A 278 -8.76 24.49 26.28
C GLY A 278 -8.72 24.49 24.76
N ALA A 279 -7.52 24.24 24.26
CA ALA A 279 -7.27 24.18 22.82
C ALA A 279 -6.11 23.25 22.45
N TRP A 280 -6.19 22.72 21.26
CA TRP A 280 -5.10 22.04 20.56
C TRP A 280 -4.20 23.06 19.88
N LEU A 281 -2.88 22.87 19.99
CA LEU A 281 -1.90 23.57 19.18
C LEU A 281 -1.64 22.79 17.91
N ILE A 282 -1.99 23.36 16.77
CA ILE A 282 -1.80 22.72 15.47
C ILE A 282 -0.67 23.37 14.69
N LYS A 283 0.03 22.57 13.87
CA LYS A 283 0.94 22.99 12.81
C LYS A 283 0.20 22.89 11.48
N ASN A 284 0.19 23.98 10.74
CA ASN A 284 -0.44 24.10 9.42
C ASN A 284 0.60 23.90 8.29
N SER A 285 0.15 23.92 7.03
CA SER A 285 0.96 23.78 5.82
C SER A 285 0.85 24.98 4.87
N TYR A 286 0.75 26.21 5.41
CA TYR A 286 0.64 27.45 4.64
C TYR A 286 1.92 28.30 4.62
N GLY A 287 3.05 27.73 5.01
CA GLY A 287 4.32 28.44 5.16
C GLY A 287 4.42 29.25 6.45
N GLU A 288 5.60 29.83 6.69
CA GLU A 288 5.84 30.69 7.85
C GLU A 288 5.06 31.99 7.74
N GLY A 289 4.49 32.43 8.86
CA GLY A 289 3.74 33.69 8.95
C GLY A 289 2.42 33.55 9.70
N ASN A 290 1.39 34.27 9.24
CA ASN A 290 0.07 34.14 9.81
C ASN A 290 -0.54 32.78 9.47
N LYS A 291 -1.09 32.08 10.49
CA LYS A 291 -1.70 30.74 10.39
C LYS A 291 -0.72 29.59 10.23
N ASP A 292 0.56 29.76 10.52
CA ASP A 292 1.55 28.67 10.60
C ASP A 292 1.27 27.74 11.78
N TYR A 293 0.98 28.32 12.97
CA TYR A 293 0.52 27.62 14.17
C TYR A 293 -0.78 28.23 14.65
N ILE A 294 -1.78 27.40 14.91
CA ILE A 294 -3.14 27.83 15.27
C ILE A 294 -3.58 27.10 16.54
N TRP A 295 -4.26 27.80 17.44
CA TRP A 295 -4.95 27.22 18.57
C TRP A 295 -6.39 26.87 18.18
N VAL A 296 -6.74 25.61 18.14
CA VAL A 296 -8.11 25.13 17.80
C VAL A 296 -8.80 24.66 19.05
N SER A 297 -9.97 25.25 19.36
CA SER A 297 -10.75 24.86 20.56
C SER A 297 -11.01 23.35 20.61
N TYR A 298 -10.96 22.75 21.81
CA TYR A 298 -11.42 21.38 22.02
C TYR A 298 -12.88 21.16 21.59
N GLU A 299 -13.68 22.21 21.62
CA GLU A 299 -15.09 22.20 21.23
C GLU A 299 -15.31 22.43 19.74
N ASP A 300 -14.25 22.55 18.92
CA ASP A 300 -14.38 22.65 17.47
C ASP A 300 -15.13 21.46 16.91
N LEU A 301 -16.24 21.73 16.23
CA LEU A 301 -17.18 20.69 15.83
C LEU A 301 -16.59 19.73 14.81
N ALA A 302 -15.82 20.23 13.83
CA ALA A 302 -15.27 19.40 12.79
C ALA A 302 -14.09 18.57 13.31
N LEU A 303 -13.17 19.18 14.05
CA LEU A 303 -12.02 18.51 14.64
C LEU A 303 -12.45 17.44 15.65
N SER A 304 -13.38 17.75 16.56
CA SER A 304 -13.84 16.81 17.61
C SER A 304 -14.59 15.60 17.06
N ASN A 305 -15.10 15.66 15.81
CA ASN A 305 -15.75 14.55 15.14
C ASN A 305 -14.84 13.84 14.12
N SER A 306 -13.57 14.21 14.03
CA SER A 306 -12.56 13.56 13.19
C SER A 306 -11.79 12.47 13.94
N ASP A 307 -10.86 11.84 13.26
CA ASP A 307 -9.87 10.93 13.83
C ASP A 307 -8.47 11.53 13.78
N ALA A 308 -7.66 11.19 14.79
CA ALA A 308 -6.25 11.49 14.87
C ALA A 308 -5.43 10.27 14.43
N PHE A 309 -4.39 10.50 13.65
CA PHE A 309 -3.47 9.48 13.12
C PHE A 309 -2.05 9.77 13.59
N ALA A 310 -1.48 8.87 14.40
CA ALA A 310 -0.04 8.88 14.63
C ALA A 310 0.62 7.98 13.59
N PHE A 311 1.63 8.51 12.88
CA PHE A 311 2.43 7.78 11.90
C PHE A 311 3.83 7.54 12.48
N GLU A 312 4.14 6.33 12.89
CA GLU A 312 5.47 5.96 13.37
C GLU A 312 6.33 5.49 12.20
N PHE A 313 7.37 6.26 11.89
CA PHE A 313 8.31 5.91 10.82
C PHE A 313 9.56 5.23 11.37
N GLU A 314 10.22 4.45 10.51
CA GLU A 314 11.53 3.84 10.73
C GLU A 314 12.41 3.98 9.49
N ASP A 315 13.72 3.67 9.62
CA ASP A 315 14.65 3.68 8.50
C ASP A 315 14.21 2.68 7.41
N ALA A 316 14.18 3.13 6.15
CA ALA A 316 13.82 2.29 5.02
C ALA A 316 14.74 1.06 4.85
N GLN A 317 15.94 1.07 5.42
CA GLN A 317 16.87 -0.05 5.38
C GLN A 317 16.62 -1.11 6.48
N GLN A 318 15.56 -0.98 7.27
CA GLN A 318 15.22 -1.95 8.31
C GLN A 318 14.94 -3.34 7.73
N TYR A 319 14.24 -3.40 6.59
CA TYR A 319 13.97 -4.61 5.82
C TYR A 319 14.37 -4.40 4.37
N ASP A 320 14.54 -5.48 3.59
CA ASP A 320 14.87 -5.41 2.17
C ASP A 320 13.66 -5.68 1.26
N TYR A 321 12.68 -6.49 1.72
CA TYR A 321 11.47 -6.82 0.96
C TYR A 321 10.20 -6.78 1.80
N ASN A 322 9.13 -6.31 1.16
CA ASN A 322 7.75 -6.29 1.65
C ASN A 322 6.88 -7.19 0.76
N TYR A 323 6.54 -8.38 1.25
CA TYR A 323 5.60 -9.28 0.59
C TYR A 323 4.18 -8.87 0.94
N GLN A 324 3.38 -8.51 -0.06
CA GLN A 324 2.05 -7.89 0.11
C GLN A 324 1.14 -8.18 -1.08
N TYR A 325 -0.19 -7.97 -0.93
CA TYR A 325 -1.21 -8.16 -1.97
C TYR A 325 -2.27 -7.05 -1.93
N ASP A 326 -1.95 -5.87 -1.42
CA ASP A 326 -2.89 -4.82 -1.09
C ASP A 326 -2.43 -3.45 -1.62
N GLY A 327 -2.26 -3.35 -2.93
CA GLY A 327 -1.71 -2.18 -3.62
C GLY A 327 -2.73 -1.13 -4.05
N SER A 328 -4.05 -1.35 -3.87
CA SER A 328 -5.01 -0.26 -3.91
C SER A 328 -5.15 0.34 -2.50
N TYR A 329 -5.17 1.66 -2.38
CA TYR A 329 -5.07 2.32 -1.09
C TYR A 329 -6.44 2.61 -0.43
N GLY A 330 -7.47 1.84 -0.80
CA GLY A 330 -8.82 1.98 -0.28
C GLY A 330 -8.95 1.61 1.19
N ALA A 331 -10.01 2.08 1.86
CA ALA A 331 -10.27 1.91 3.29
C ALA A 331 -11.39 0.89 3.61
N SER A 332 -11.61 -0.10 2.72
CA SER A 332 -12.55 -1.20 2.98
C SER A 332 -12.09 -2.09 4.13
N TYR A 333 -13.01 -2.83 4.74
CA TYR A 333 -12.70 -3.75 5.83
C TYR A 333 -13.67 -4.94 5.87
N VAL A 334 -13.26 -6.00 6.57
CA VAL A 334 -14.10 -7.17 6.86
C VAL A 334 -14.40 -7.24 8.34
N ASN A 335 -15.64 -7.63 8.69
CA ASN A 335 -16.05 -7.91 10.06
C ASN A 335 -15.80 -9.39 10.39
N LEU A 336 -14.61 -9.67 10.92
CA LEU A 336 -14.16 -11.02 11.28
C LEU A 336 -14.79 -11.47 12.60
N PRO A 337 -15.43 -12.65 12.69
CA PRO A 337 -15.86 -13.22 13.97
C PRO A 337 -14.68 -13.37 14.94
N SER A 338 -14.92 -13.04 16.23
CA SER A 338 -13.89 -13.17 17.27
C SER A 338 -13.41 -14.62 17.38
N GLY A 339 -12.08 -14.82 17.28
CA GLY A 339 -11.44 -16.14 17.29
C GLY A 339 -11.15 -16.72 15.91
N ASP A 340 -11.73 -16.20 14.83
CA ASP A 340 -11.39 -16.60 13.47
C ASP A 340 -10.02 -16.07 13.05
N SER A 341 -9.47 -16.60 11.93
CA SER A 341 -8.16 -16.20 11.43
C SER A 341 -8.23 -15.72 10.01
N LEU A 342 -7.32 -14.81 9.67
CA LEU A 342 -6.99 -14.43 8.29
C LEU A 342 -5.57 -14.88 7.97
N ALA A 343 -5.33 -15.26 6.71
CA ALA A 343 -4.03 -15.66 6.25
C ALA A 343 -3.72 -15.14 4.85
N ASN A 344 -2.46 -14.72 4.63
CA ASN A 344 -1.90 -14.54 3.30
C ASN A 344 -0.77 -15.56 3.09
N VAL A 345 -0.65 -16.10 1.87
CA VAL A 345 0.37 -17.08 1.49
C VAL A 345 1.29 -16.47 0.44
N TYR A 346 2.52 -16.21 0.81
CA TYR A 346 3.55 -15.63 -0.03
C TYR A 346 4.52 -16.67 -0.56
N THR A 347 5.06 -16.46 -1.76
CA THR A 347 6.20 -17.21 -2.28
C THR A 347 7.43 -16.33 -2.16
N ILE A 348 8.46 -16.80 -1.47
CA ILE A 348 9.73 -16.09 -1.33
C ILE A 348 10.40 -15.98 -2.70
N SER A 349 10.69 -14.77 -3.16
CA SER A 349 11.18 -14.49 -4.50
C SER A 349 12.17 -13.33 -4.61
N GLY A 350 12.46 -12.62 -3.51
CA GLY A 350 13.31 -11.42 -3.52
C GLY A 350 14.80 -11.74 -3.64
N ALA A 351 15.27 -12.79 -2.97
CA ALA A 351 16.67 -13.22 -3.00
C ALA A 351 16.82 -14.74 -2.86
N VAL A 352 18.05 -15.26 -3.03
CA VAL A 352 18.35 -16.70 -2.88
C VAL A 352 18.06 -17.18 -1.47
N LYS A 353 18.44 -16.38 -0.47
CA LYS A 353 18.13 -16.59 0.93
C LYS A 353 17.69 -15.29 1.58
N GLU A 354 16.65 -15.39 2.34
CA GLU A 354 16.08 -14.29 3.11
C GLU A 354 15.86 -14.72 4.56
N ARG A 355 15.72 -13.76 5.42
CA ARG A 355 15.33 -13.96 6.81
C ARG A 355 14.05 -13.17 7.07
N ILE A 356 13.00 -13.85 7.50
CA ILE A 356 11.78 -13.21 7.94
C ILE A 356 12.05 -12.55 9.29
N ASP A 357 11.88 -11.24 9.38
CA ASP A 357 12.14 -10.47 10.59
C ASP A 357 10.86 -9.91 11.22
N ALA A 358 9.80 -9.68 10.42
CA ALA A 358 8.55 -9.17 10.92
C ALA A 358 7.35 -9.54 10.03
N VAL A 359 6.15 -9.36 10.57
CA VAL A 359 4.88 -9.39 9.85
C VAL A 359 4.06 -8.17 10.22
N SER A 360 3.04 -7.83 9.43
CA SER A 360 2.14 -6.74 9.79
C SER A 360 0.68 -7.04 9.52
N ILE A 361 -0.19 -6.24 10.14
CA ILE A 361 -1.64 -6.27 9.93
C ILE A 361 -2.22 -4.87 10.11
N ALA A 362 -3.28 -4.55 9.33
CA ALA A 362 -4.04 -3.31 9.49
C ALA A 362 -5.42 -3.60 10.11
N LEU A 363 -5.74 -2.97 11.23
CA LEU A 363 -6.95 -3.19 12.03
C LEU A 363 -7.77 -1.90 12.14
N ARG A 364 -9.09 -2.01 11.91
CA ARG A 364 -10.03 -0.90 12.15
C ARG A 364 -10.65 -0.95 13.57
N SER A 365 -10.50 -2.09 14.25
CA SER A 365 -10.77 -2.23 15.68
C SER A 365 -9.52 -1.99 16.50
N GLY A 366 -9.65 -1.29 17.62
CA GLY A 366 -8.64 -1.28 18.67
C GLY A 366 -8.89 -2.36 19.73
N ARG A 367 -7.89 -2.56 20.62
CA ARG A 367 -7.94 -3.58 21.70
C ARG A 367 -8.21 -4.99 21.19
N VAL A 368 -7.49 -5.36 20.14
CA VAL A 368 -7.57 -6.68 19.51
C VAL A 368 -6.47 -7.57 20.05
N ASP A 369 -6.84 -8.70 20.61
CA ASP A 369 -5.91 -9.77 20.94
C ASP A 369 -5.54 -10.49 19.65
N TYR A 370 -4.24 -10.61 19.37
CA TYR A 370 -3.75 -11.33 18.21
C TYR A 370 -2.85 -12.50 18.59
N ARG A 371 -2.92 -13.53 17.76
CA ARG A 371 -2.02 -14.68 17.78
C ARG A 371 -1.49 -14.91 16.37
N VAL A 372 -0.17 -14.81 16.18
CA VAL A 372 0.51 -14.99 14.90
C VAL A 372 1.23 -16.33 14.85
N GLN A 373 1.04 -17.06 13.76
CA GLN A 373 1.84 -18.23 13.40
C GLN A 373 2.20 -18.16 11.93
N LEU A 374 3.42 -18.62 11.60
CA LEU A 374 3.89 -18.79 10.23
C LEU A 374 4.01 -20.28 9.91
N TYR A 375 3.62 -20.68 8.69
CA TYR A 375 3.73 -22.05 8.22
C TYR A 375 4.54 -22.13 6.94
N LEU A 376 5.57 -22.99 6.94
CA LEU A 376 6.42 -23.24 5.78
C LEU A 376 5.78 -24.27 4.86
N ASN A 377 5.73 -23.96 3.56
CA ASN A 377 5.29 -24.84 2.49
C ASN A 377 3.93 -25.51 2.75
N PRO A 378 2.88 -24.73 3.04
CA PRO A 378 1.54 -25.27 3.25
C PRO A 378 1.03 -25.94 1.98
N SER A 379 0.20 -26.98 2.14
CA SER A 379 -0.53 -27.56 1.02
C SER A 379 -1.55 -26.56 0.47
N VAL A 380 -1.81 -26.68 -0.79
CA VAL A 380 -2.81 -25.86 -1.50
C VAL A 380 -4.17 -26.00 -0.78
N ASP A 381 -4.87 -24.90 -0.60
CA ASP A 381 -6.17 -24.78 0.08
C ASP A 381 -6.17 -25.09 1.59
N THR A 382 -5.00 -25.30 2.19
CA THR A 382 -4.86 -25.59 3.62
C THR A 382 -3.69 -24.81 4.23
N PRO A 383 -3.81 -23.49 4.44
CA PRO A 383 -2.70 -22.65 4.91
C PRO A 383 -2.09 -23.10 6.26
N LEU A 384 -2.85 -23.83 7.09
CA LEU A 384 -2.38 -24.36 8.37
C LEU A 384 -1.63 -25.70 8.26
N SER A 385 -1.53 -26.31 7.08
CA SER A 385 -0.93 -27.66 6.90
C SER A 385 0.61 -27.65 6.80
N GLY A 386 1.23 -26.48 6.64
CA GLY A 386 2.67 -26.34 6.56
C GLY A 386 3.37 -26.63 7.88
N THR A 387 4.72 -26.71 7.84
CA THR A 387 5.52 -26.83 9.06
C THR A 387 5.48 -25.51 9.84
N PRO A 388 5.05 -25.51 11.11
CA PRO A 388 5.07 -24.29 11.92
C PRO A 388 6.51 -23.77 12.07
N LEU A 389 6.71 -22.48 11.80
CA LEU A 389 8.02 -21.83 11.88
C LEU A 389 8.28 -21.21 13.26
N LEU A 390 7.24 -20.92 14.03
CA LEU A 390 7.35 -20.47 15.40
C LEU A 390 7.03 -21.63 16.34
N ASN A 391 7.95 -21.95 17.26
CA ASN A 391 7.72 -22.99 18.28
C ASN A 391 6.54 -22.64 19.19
N THR A 392 6.40 -21.36 19.49
CA THR A 392 5.23 -20.78 20.20
C THR A 392 4.74 -19.61 19.36
N PRO A 393 3.47 -19.57 18.99
CA PRO A 393 2.90 -18.41 18.29
C PRO A 393 3.13 -17.11 19.06
N LEU A 394 3.38 -16.02 18.34
CA LEU A 394 3.45 -14.70 18.94
C LEU A 394 2.03 -14.26 19.35
N THR A 395 1.92 -13.67 20.53
CA THR A 395 0.66 -13.11 21.03
C THR A 395 0.87 -11.70 21.54
N GLY A 396 -0.15 -10.89 21.43
CA GLY A 396 -0.17 -9.53 21.96
C GLY A 396 -1.56 -8.94 21.84
N THR A 397 -1.72 -7.71 22.33
CA THR A 397 -2.95 -6.95 22.26
C THR A 397 -2.64 -5.57 21.65
N THR A 398 -3.41 -5.15 20.63
CA THR A 398 -3.30 -3.79 20.10
C THR A 398 -4.01 -2.80 21.01
N THR A 399 -3.52 -1.57 21.08
CA THR A 399 -4.15 -0.51 21.87
C THR A 399 -5.26 0.18 21.10
N ASP A 400 -4.97 0.57 19.87
CA ASP A 400 -5.82 1.40 19.02
C ASP A 400 -6.17 0.67 17.72
N ALA A 401 -7.06 1.21 16.92
CA ALA A 401 -7.12 0.88 15.51
C ALA A 401 -5.81 1.34 14.83
N GLY A 402 -5.43 0.75 13.69
CA GLY A 402 -4.24 1.19 12.98
C GLY A 402 -3.51 0.09 12.21
N TYR A 403 -2.27 0.37 11.89
CA TYR A 403 -1.35 -0.54 11.21
C TYR A 403 -0.24 -0.94 12.18
N TYR A 404 0.03 -2.23 12.31
CA TYR A 404 0.95 -2.78 13.30
C TYR A 404 1.98 -3.69 12.65
N THR A 405 3.26 -3.37 12.83
CA THR A 405 4.39 -4.25 12.53
C THR A 405 4.77 -5.02 13.77
N ILE A 406 4.75 -6.36 13.66
CA ILE A 406 5.06 -7.30 14.73
C ILE A 406 6.39 -7.97 14.41
N GLU A 407 7.43 -7.54 15.11
CA GLU A 407 8.78 -8.09 14.95
C GLU A 407 8.85 -9.52 15.52
N LEU A 408 9.56 -10.41 14.82
CA LEU A 408 9.84 -11.75 15.32
C LEU A 408 10.96 -11.68 16.36
N PRO A 409 10.89 -12.43 17.47
CA PRO A 409 11.93 -12.43 18.52
C PRO A 409 13.28 -12.98 18.02
N SER A 410 13.26 -13.76 16.93
CA SER A 410 14.43 -14.19 16.18
C SER A 410 14.03 -14.34 14.72
N GLY A 411 14.89 -13.89 13.81
CA GLY A 411 14.65 -14.03 12.38
C GLY A 411 14.60 -15.51 11.95
N ILE A 412 13.82 -15.79 10.91
CA ILE A 412 13.61 -17.15 10.39
C ILE A 412 14.17 -17.22 8.98
N GLU A 413 15.19 -18.07 8.78
CA GLU A 413 15.81 -18.29 7.47
C GLU A 413 14.85 -19.02 6.53
N VAL A 414 14.70 -18.47 5.32
CA VAL A 414 13.91 -19.01 4.22
C VAL A 414 14.69 -18.87 2.91
N LYS A 415 14.26 -19.59 1.90
CA LYS A 415 14.92 -19.57 0.58
C LYS A 415 13.92 -19.30 -0.54
N ASN A 416 14.45 -18.89 -1.67
CA ASN A 416 13.67 -18.72 -2.89
C ASN A 416 12.81 -19.95 -3.20
N GLY A 417 11.54 -19.73 -3.52
CA GLY A 417 10.55 -20.76 -3.80
C GLY A 417 9.83 -21.31 -2.58
N ASP A 418 10.28 -21.03 -1.34
CA ASP A 418 9.52 -21.39 -0.16
C ASP A 418 8.19 -20.61 -0.12
N LYS A 419 7.12 -21.30 0.30
CA LYS A 419 5.83 -20.68 0.54
C LYS A 419 5.63 -20.45 2.03
N ILE A 420 5.22 -19.25 2.39
CA ILE A 420 5.00 -18.85 3.78
C ILE A 420 3.55 -18.43 3.96
N ALA A 421 2.78 -19.18 4.75
CA ALA A 421 1.48 -18.71 5.22
C ALA A 421 1.67 -17.88 6.48
N VAL A 422 1.29 -16.62 6.45
CA VAL A 422 1.21 -15.71 7.61
C VAL A 422 -0.22 -15.75 8.12
N VAL A 423 -0.43 -16.26 9.33
CA VAL A 423 -1.75 -16.49 9.91
C VAL A 423 -1.94 -15.66 11.17
N PHE A 424 -2.96 -14.79 11.14
CA PHE A 424 -3.42 -14.00 12.30
C PHE A 424 -4.75 -14.56 12.80
N THR A 425 -4.78 -15.05 14.05
CA THR A 425 -6.02 -15.30 14.79
C THR A 425 -6.32 -14.06 15.62
N LEU A 426 -7.53 -13.53 15.51
CA LEU A 426 -7.91 -12.24 16.09
C LEU A 426 -9.12 -12.39 17.00
N SER A 427 -9.07 -11.77 18.19
CA SER A 427 -10.16 -11.80 19.15
C SER A 427 -10.36 -10.42 19.76
N SER A 428 -11.61 -10.11 20.12
CA SER A 428 -11.95 -8.98 20.97
C SER A 428 -12.27 -9.47 22.39
N GLU A 429 -11.97 -8.66 23.40
CA GLU A 429 -12.24 -8.99 24.82
C GLU A 429 -13.72 -9.29 25.09
N ASP A 430 -14.63 -8.57 24.43
CA ASP A 430 -16.08 -8.69 24.61
C ASP A 430 -16.75 -9.71 23.66
N GLY A 431 -15.94 -10.40 22.83
CA GLY A 431 -16.43 -11.37 21.84
C GLY A 431 -17.09 -10.75 20.61
N SER A 432 -17.03 -9.43 20.44
CA SER A 432 -17.53 -8.74 19.25
C SER A 432 -16.69 -9.09 18.01
N LYS A 433 -17.24 -8.81 16.81
CA LYS A 433 -16.47 -8.96 15.57
C LYS A 433 -15.29 -7.98 15.55
N VAL A 434 -14.14 -8.46 15.07
CA VAL A 434 -12.95 -7.64 14.83
C VAL A 434 -13.00 -7.08 13.42
N GLN A 435 -12.84 -5.77 13.27
CA GLN A 435 -12.78 -5.11 11.98
C GLN A 435 -11.33 -5.09 11.49
N VAL A 436 -11.08 -5.72 10.34
CA VAL A 436 -9.75 -5.83 9.72
C VAL A 436 -9.78 -5.12 8.37
N PHE A 437 -8.85 -4.20 8.13
CA PHE A 437 -8.75 -3.57 6.83
C PHE A 437 -8.39 -4.59 5.75
N GLY A 438 -9.04 -4.46 4.59
CA GLY A 438 -8.83 -5.29 3.44
C GLY A 438 -8.82 -4.48 2.16
N ASP A 439 -8.16 -5.00 1.15
CA ASP A 439 -8.11 -4.40 -0.17
C ASP A 439 -9.16 -5.03 -1.09
N VAL A 440 -10.05 -4.21 -1.64
CA VAL A 440 -11.09 -4.59 -2.60
C VAL A 440 -11.25 -3.51 -3.66
N SER A 441 -11.73 -3.91 -4.84
CA SER A 441 -12.03 -2.96 -5.91
C SER A 441 -13.33 -2.23 -5.66
N TYR A 442 -13.29 -0.89 -5.65
CA TYR A 442 -14.49 -0.05 -5.56
C TYR A 442 -14.24 1.35 -6.14
N VAL A 443 -15.29 2.15 -6.20
CA VAL A 443 -15.25 3.51 -6.74
C VAL A 443 -15.95 4.46 -5.79
N ASN A 444 -15.27 5.55 -5.42
CA ASN A 444 -15.89 6.72 -4.81
C ASN A 444 -16.11 7.81 -5.87
N LYS A 445 -17.22 8.55 -5.75
CA LYS A 445 -17.57 9.66 -6.64
C LYS A 445 -17.80 10.92 -5.85
N SER A 446 -17.48 12.09 -6.44
CA SER A 446 -17.96 13.36 -5.91
C SER A 446 -19.49 13.37 -5.91
N GLY A 447 -20.10 14.18 -5.03
CA GLY A 447 -21.57 14.27 -4.91
C GLY A 447 -22.28 14.66 -6.22
N ASP A 448 -21.60 15.36 -7.12
CA ASP A 448 -22.07 15.72 -8.47
C ASP A 448 -21.66 14.70 -9.55
N GLY A 449 -20.86 13.69 -9.18
CA GLY A 449 -20.38 12.63 -10.07
C GLY A 449 -19.30 13.04 -11.08
N THR A 450 -18.78 14.28 -11.01
CA THR A 450 -17.80 14.81 -11.97
C THR A 450 -16.38 14.28 -11.72
N VAL A 451 -16.05 13.96 -10.47
CA VAL A 451 -14.76 13.38 -10.09
C VAL A 451 -14.97 11.95 -9.60
N GLN A 452 -14.11 11.06 -10.03
CA GLN A 452 -14.15 9.66 -9.64
C GLN A 452 -12.79 9.20 -9.19
N LEU A 453 -12.75 8.60 -8.00
CA LEU A 453 -11.60 7.93 -7.42
C LEU A 453 -11.86 6.41 -7.45
N SER A 454 -11.05 5.69 -8.22
CA SER A 454 -11.20 4.25 -8.41
C SER A 454 -10.06 3.50 -7.74
N PHE A 455 -10.41 2.52 -6.93
CA PHE A 455 -9.50 1.57 -6.29
C PHE A 455 -9.64 0.23 -6.99
N LYS A 456 -8.56 -0.28 -7.53
CA LYS A 456 -8.52 -1.57 -8.22
C LYS A 456 -7.58 -2.51 -7.49
N ASN A 457 -8.13 -3.60 -7.00
CA ASN A 457 -7.42 -4.71 -6.37
C ASN A 457 -7.34 -5.90 -7.35
N THR A 458 -6.17 -6.48 -7.48
CA THR A 458 -5.92 -7.71 -8.23
C THR A 458 -5.77 -8.87 -7.24
N ILE A 459 -6.72 -9.79 -7.26
CA ILE A 459 -6.68 -10.97 -6.39
C ILE A 459 -6.52 -12.24 -7.20
N SER A 460 -5.66 -13.13 -6.74
CA SER A 460 -5.49 -14.47 -7.30
C SER A 460 -5.99 -15.54 -6.34
N ARG A 461 -6.40 -16.70 -6.90
CA ARG A 461 -6.76 -17.84 -6.07
C ARG A 461 -5.58 -18.27 -5.20
N LYS A 462 -5.90 -18.66 -3.96
CA LYS A 462 -4.93 -19.26 -3.02
C LYS A 462 -3.87 -18.29 -2.50
N GLN A 463 -4.16 -17.00 -2.58
CA GLN A 463 -3.38 -15.93 -1.97
C GLN A 463 -3.80 -15.65 -0.53
N SER A 464 -5.10 -15.50 -0.31
CA SER A 464 -5.70 -15.02 0.93
C SER A 464 -6.80 -15.93 1.40
N TYR A 465 -6.90 -16.14 2.70
CA TYR A 465 -7.86 -17.08 3.30
C TYR A 465 -8.51 -16.49 4.55
N HIS A 466 -9.82 -16.75 4.70
CA HIS A 466 -10.54 -16.68 5.95
C HIS A 466 -10.64 -18.09 6.55
N ILE A 467 -10.20 -18.29 7.79
CA ILE A 467 -10.16 -19.57 8.49
C ILE A 467 -11.14 -19.53 9.64
N TYR A 468 -12.20 -20.31 9.54
CA TYR A 468 -13.32 -20.35 10.45
C TYR A 468 -13.05 -21.29 11.62
N GLN A 469 -12.84 -20.79 12.82
CA GLN A 469 -12.56 -21.57 14.03
C GLN A 469 -13.69 -22.56 14.32
N ASN A 470 -14.93 -22.13 14.22
CA ASN A 470 -16.13 -22.94 14.56
C ASN A 470 -16.41 -24.06 13.54
N TYR A 471 -15.71 -24.10 12.40
CA TYR A 471 -15.85 -25.10 11.34
C TYR A 471 -14.60 -25.96 11.20
N GLN A 472 -13.97 -26.36 12.30
CA GLN A 472 -12.75 -27.19 12.32
C GLN A 472 -11.58 -26.58 11.51
N ASN A 473 -11.42 -25.26 11.59
CA ASN A 473 -10.42 -24.50 10.83
C ASN A 473 -10.57 -24.64 9.31
N TYR A 474 -11.80 -24.74 8.82
CA TYR A 474 -12.06 -24.68 7.38
C TYR A 474 -11.52 -23.35 6.81
N ALA A 475 -10.67 -23.43 5.79
CA ALA A 475 -10.09 -22.29 5.11
C ALA A 475 -10.88 -21.99 3.83
N ASN A 476 -11.43 -20.77 3.73
CA ASN A 476 -12.11 -20.27 2.55
C ASN A 476 -11.16 -19.37 1.76
N ASP A 477 -10.97 -19.65 0.47
CA ASP A 477 -10.20 -18.83 -0.45
C ASP A 477 -10.94 -17.51 -0.71
N MET A 478 -10.38 -16.39 -0.29
CA MET A 478 -11.00 -15.05 -0.39
C MET A 478 -11.04 -14.49 -1.82
N TYR A 479 -10.54 -15.23 -2.79
CA TYR A 479 -10.70 -14.89 -4.21
C TYR A 479 -12.16 -14.67 -4.60
N THR A 480 -13.09 -15.43 -4.03
CA THR A 480 -14.52 -15.33 -4.33
C THR A 480 -15.18 -14.10 -3.73
N SER A 481 -14.65 -13.58 -2.64
CA SER A 481 -15.09 -12.32 -2.02
C SER A 481 -14.39 -11.09 -2.62
N GLY A 482 -13.30 -11.29 -3.36
CA GLY A 482 -12.55 -10.19 -3.98
C GLY A 482 -11.74 -9.36 -2.98
N LEU A 483 -11.42 -9.90 -1.79
CA LEU A 483 -10.72 -9.19 -0.73
C LEU A 483 -9.35 -9.81 -0.43
N ASN A 484 -8.31 -8.97 -0.40
CA ASN A 484 -7.01 -9.28 0.20
C ASN A 484 -6.92 -8.61 1.59
N PRO A 485 -6.80 -9.37 2.71
CA PRO A 485 -6.54 -8.75 4.00
C PRO A 485 -5.16 -8.07 3.99
N ARG A 486 -5.08 -6.91 4.62
CA ARG A 486 -3.84 -6.12 4.68
C ARG A 486 -2.87 -6.73 5.70
N ILE A 487 -2.34 -7.90 5.34
CA ILE A 487 -1.31 -8.66 6.06
C ILE A 487 -0.05 -8.63 5.20
N LYS A 488 1.13 -8.44 5.80
CA LYS A 488 2.40 -8.37 5.09
C LYS A 488 3.46 -9.23 5.77
N LEU A 489 4.53 -9.52 5.02
CA LEU A 489 5.70 -10.25 5.49
C LEU A 489 6.95 -9.45 5.12
N PHE A 490 7.80 -9.16 6.10
CA PHE A 490 9.03 -8.40 5.90
C PHE A 490 10.25 -9.29 6.04
N THR A 491 11.15 -9.18 5.07
CA THR A 491 12.36 -9.99 5.04
C THR A 491 13.62 -9.14 4.84
N LYS A 492 14.75 -9.75 5.19
CA LYS A 492 16.09 -9.22 4.98
C LYS A 492 16.95 -10.23 4.26
N ILE A 493 17.80 -9.78 3.35
CA ILE A 493 18.74 -10.61 2.62
C ILE A 493 19.84 -11.11 3.56
N THR A 494 20.15 -12.42 3.55
CA THR A 494 21.13 -13.03 4.46
C THR A 494 22.39 -13.53 3.79
N ASP A 495 22.39 -13.74 2.48
CA ASP A 495 23.54 -14.24 1.74
C ASP A 495 24.22 -13.15 0.94
N GLY A 496 24.70 -12.12 1.34
CA GLY A 496 25.61 -11.12 0.73
C GLY A 496 25.47 -10.80 -0.78
N ASN A 497 24.59 -11.48 -1.47
CA ASN A 497 24.21 -11.26 -2.86
C ASN A 497 22.98 -10.36 -2.95
N LYS A 498 23.07 -9.18 -2.34
CA LYS A 498 22.21 -8.08 -2.75
C LYS A 498 22.54 -7.84 -4.22
N ILE A 499 21.60 -8.18 -5.10
CA ILE A 499 21.72 -7.80 -6.50
C ILE A 499 21.53 -6.28 -6.49
N GLU A 500 22.65 -5.56 -6.47
CA GLU A 500 22.62 -4.10 -6.47
C GLU A 500 21.87 -3.63 -7.71
N THR A 501 20.89 -2.75 -7.52
CA THR A 501 20.05 -2.19 -8.60
C THR A 501 20.87 -1.44 -9.65
N GLU A 502 22.12 -1.08 -9.35
CA GLU A 502 23.05 -0.49 -10.31
C GLU A 502 23.53 -1.48 -11.40
N ASP A 503 23.46 -2.79 -11.16
CA ASP A 503 23.90 -3.83 -12.10
C ASP A 503 22.76 -4.45 -12.92
N THR A 504 21.56 -3.90 -12.89
CA THR A 504 20.42 -4.38 -13.66
C THR A 504 19.98 -3.37 -14.73
N GLN A 505 19.21 -3.84 -15.72
CA GLN A 505 18.61 -3.03 -16.76
C GLN A 505 17.17 -3.49 -17.00
N CYS A 506 16.26 -2.53 -17.25
CA CYS A 506 14.89 -2.80 -17.62
C CYS A 506 14.84 -3.47 -18.98
N MET A 507 14.02 -4.51 -19.11
CA MET A 507 13.71 -5.16 -20.37
C MET A 507 12.29 -4.78 -20.79
N TYR A 508 12.18 -3.92 -21.80
CA TYR A 508 10.90 -3.47 -22.33
C TYR A 508 10.31 -4.49 -23.29
N ARG A 509 8.99 -4.66 -23.26
CA ARG A 509 8.23 -5.47 -24.22
C ARG A 509 7.35 -4.55 -25.08
N LEU A 510 7.42 -4.76 -26.40
CA LEU A 510 6.61 -4.05 -27.36
C LEU A 510 5.87 -5.07 -28.26
N TYR A 511 4.62 -4.78 -28.56
CA TYR A 511 3.79 -5.61 -29.45
C TYR A 511 3.50 -4.90 -30.78
N ASN A 512 3.79 -5.56 -31.88
CA ASN A 512 3.44 -5.08 -33.21
C ASN A 512 2.06 -5.56 -33.62
N PRO A 513 1.02 -4.70 -33.64
CA PRO A 513 -0.33 -5.13 -33.99
C PRO A 513 -0.50 -5.55 -35.46
N ASN A 514 0.46 -5.23 -36.34
CA ASN A 514 0.40 -5.61 -37.76
C ASN A 514 1.05 -6.97 -38.02
N SER A 515 2.14 -7.33 -37.34
CA SER A 515 2.85 -8.60 -37.55
C SER A 515 2.52 -9.64 -36.46
N GLY A 516 2.05 -9.23 -35.29
CA GLY A 516 1.87 -10.09 -34.13
C GLY A 516 3.15 -10.37 -33.35
N GLU A 517 4.23 -9.69 -33.66
CA GLU A 517 5.54 -9.88 -33.04
C GLU A 517 5.61 -9.19 -31.67
N HIS A 518 6.20 -9.89 -30.68
CA HIS A 518 6.69 -9.26 -29.45
C HIS A 518 8.18 -9.03 -29.53
N PHE A 519 8.58 -7.78 -29.39
CA PHE A 519 9.97 -7.35 -29.43
C PHE A 519 10.43 -6.98 -28.02
N TYR A 520 11.68 -7.33 -27.70
CA TYR A 520 12.27 -7.10 -26.37
C TYR A 520 13.58 -6.33 -26.49
N THR A 521 13.72 -5.28 -25.70
CA THR A 521 14.93 -4.44 -25.71
C THR A 521 15.22 -3.84 -24.34
N ALA A 522 16.51 -3.60 -24.05
CA ALA A 522 16.95 -2.79 -22.93
C ALA A 522 17.15 -1.31 -23.32
N ASP A 523 17.12 -1.00 -24.64
CA ASP A 523 17.36 0.35 -25.15
C ASP A 523 16.07 1.17 -25.17
N GLN A 524 15.99 2.15 -24.29
CA GLN A 524 14.85 3.07 -24.20
C GLN A 524 14.62 3.84 -25.50
N SER A 525 15.68 4.20 -26.23
CA SER A 525 15.55 4.92 -27.50
C SER A 525 14.93 4.04 -28.58
N GLU A 526 15.27 2.73 -28.61
CA GLU A 526 14.65 1.74 -29.50
C GLU A 526 13.18 1.54 -29.16
N LYS A 527 12.83 1.43 -27.87
CA LYS A 527 11.45 1.39 -27.37
C LYS A 527 10.64 2.61 -27.84
N GLU A 528 11.15 3.82 -27.59
CA GLU A 528 10.48 5.07 -27.97
C GLU A 528 10.31 5.22 -29.49
N TYR A 529 11.30 4.77 -30.26
CA TYR A 529 11.21 4.77 -31.72
C TYR A 529 10.10 3.84 -32.20
N LEU A 530 10.07 2.60 -31.72
CA LEU A 530 9.06 1.60 -32.11
C LEU A 530 7.65 2.06 -31.73
N SER A 531 7.48 2.63 -30.54
CA SER A 531 6.19 3.17 -30.10
C SER A 531 5.69 4.30 -31.01
N ARG A 532 6.59 5.19 -31.48
CA ARG A 532 6.23 6.27 -32.42
C ARG A 532 5.79 5.76 -33.79
N ILE A 533 6.30 4.61 -34.22
CA ILE A 533 5.92 4.01 -35.53
C ILE A 533 4.78 3.01 -35.42
N GLY A 534 4.09 2.94 -34.26
CA GLY A 534 2.82 2.22 -34.08
C GLY A 534 2.90 0.87 -33.39
N TRP A 535 4.01 0.55 -32.70
CA TRP A 535 4.07 -0.58 -31.79
C TRP A 535 3.43 -0.22 -30.46
N ASN A 536 2.75 -1.15 -29.85
CA ASN A 536 2.18 -1.00 -28.51
C ASN A 536 3.28 -1.24 -27.47
N ASP A 537 3.51 -0.26 -26.62
CA ASP A 537 4.39 -0.39 -25.45
C ASP A 537 3.62 -1.16 -24.34
N GLU A 538 4.14 -2.33 -23.95
CA GLU A 538 3.57 -3.18 -22.90
C GLU A 538 4.33 -3.04 -21.57
N GLY A 539 5.25 -2.06 -21.48
CA GLY A 539 5.99 -1.74 -20.27
C GLY A 539 7.22 -2.61 -20.03
N VAL A 540 7.63 -2.72 -18.77
CA VAL A 540 8.77 -3.54 -18.35
C VAL A 540 8.34 -4.98 -18.18
N ALA A 541 8.92 -5.89 -18.96
CA ALA A 541 8.61 -7.32 -18.90
C ALA A 541 9.42 -8.06 -17.82
N TRP A 542 10.67 -7.67 -17.58
CA TRP A 542 11.56 -8.15 -16.50
C TRP A 542 12.78 -7.26 -16.36
N TYR A 543 13.63 -7.57 -15.38
CA TYR A 543 14.95 -6.95 -15.22
C TYR A 543 16.05 -7.96 -15.54
N ALA A 544 17.00 -7.60 -16.41
CA ALA A 544 18.16 -8.40 -16.76
C ALA A 544 19.42 -7.86 -16.08
N PRO A 545 20.40 -8.69 -15.71
CA PRO A 545 21.69 -8.19 -15.23
C PRO A 545 22.48 -7.55 -16.37
N LYS A 546 23.38 -6.62 -16.05
CA LYS A 546 24.30 -5.98 -17.03
C LYS A 546 25.49 -6.85 -17.42
N THR A 547 25.69 -7.96 -16.71
CA THR A 547 26.74 -8.95 -16.96
C THR A 547 26.19 -10.37 -16.73
N GLY A 548 26.81 -11.39 -17.36
CA GLY A 548 26.38 -12.79 -17.19
C GLY A 548 26.45 -13.59 -18.48
N ALA A 549 25.62 -14.60 -18.64
CA ALA A 549 25.52 -15.40 -19.85
C ALA A 549 24.83 -14.58 -20.96
N SER A 550 25.48 -14.45 -22.14
CA SER A 550 24.95 -13.64 -23.24
C SER A 550 23.63 -14.18 -23.77
N VAL A 551 22.66 -13.29 -23.99
CA VAL A 551 21.45 -13.53 -24.76
C VAL A 551 21.62 -12.88 -26.13
N TYR A 552 21.67 -13.68 -27.17
CA TYR A 552 21.90 -13.25 -28.56
C TYR A 552 20.59 -12.86 -29.20
N ARG A 553 20.58 -11.73 -29.95
CA ARG A 553 19.44 -11.30 -30.79
C ARG A 553 19.73 -11.62 -32.26
N LEU A 554 18.76 -12.22 -32.92
CA LEU A 554 18.81 -12.56 -34.34
C LEU A 554 17.52 -12.07 -35.03
N TYR A 555 17.67 -11.54 -36.22
CA TYR A 555 16.56 -11.08 -37.06
C TYR A 555 16.42 -11.95 -38.30
N ASN A 556 15.21 -12.40 -38.58
CA ASN A 556 14.86 -13.14 -39.78
C ASN A 556 14.35 -12.17 -40.87
N PRO A 557 15.16 -11.81 -41.89
CA PRO A 557 14.73 -10.86 -42.91
C PRO A 557 13.60 -11.38 -43.82
N ASN A 558 13.40 -12.69 -43.86
CA ASN A 558 12.32 -13.30 -44.67
C ASN A 558 10.96 -13.32 -43.93
N ALA A 559 10.98 -13.41 -42.62
CA ALA A 559 9.75 -13.45 -41.80
C ALA A 559 9.45 -12.09 -41.14
N GLY A 560 10.43 -11.21 -40.99
CA GLY A 560 10.32 -9.98 -40.23
C GLY A 560 10.15 -10.25 -38.72
N ASP A 561 10.89 -11.22 -38.17
CA ASP A 561 10.72 -11.74 -36.81
C ASP A 561 12.05 -11.80 -36.06
N HIS A 562 12.04 -11.50 -34.75
CA HIS A 562 13.24 -11.59 -33.91
C HIS A 562 13.22 -12.86 -33.05
N HIS A 563 14.40 -13.40 -32.83
CA HIS A 563 14.63 -14.55 -31.97
C HIS A 563 15.73 -14.28 -30.96
N TYR A 564 15.54 -14.75 -29.73
CA TYR A 564 16.48 -14.54 -28.63
C TYR A 564 16.88 -15.90 -28.05
N THR A 565 18.19 -16.10 -27.82
CA THR A 565 18.71 -17.36 -27.27
C THR A 565 20.00 -17.18 -26.51
N THR A 566 20.22 -17.99 -25.50
CA THR A 566 21.51 -18.13 -24.81
C THR A 566 22.39 -19.19 -25.47
N SER A 567 21.85 -20.00 -26.38
CA SER A 567 22.55 -21.10 -27.05
C SER A 567 23.41 -20.58 -28.21
N LEU A 568 24.74 -20.64 -28.07
CA LEU A 568 25.67 -20.34 -29.13
C LEU A 568 25.43 -21.22 -30.38
N ALA A 569 25.14 -22.51 -30.18
CA ALA A 569 24.88 -23.43 -31.27
C ALA A 569 23.59 -23.09 -32.04
N GLU A 570 22.53 -22.67 -31.35
CA GLU A 570 21.28 -22.20 -31.97
C GLU A 570 21.52 -20.92 -32.77
N LYS A 571 22.24 -19.93 -32.20
CA LYS A 571 22.64 -18.72 -32.88
C LYS A 571 23.41 -19.03 -34.18
N GLU A 572 24.44 -19.87 -34.13
CA GLU A 572 25.27 -20.23 -35.29
C GLU A 572 24.49 -20.97 -36.37
N ASN A 573 23.53 -21.82 -35.95
CA ASN A 573 22.64 -22.51 -36.85
C ASN A 573 21.71 -21.55 -37.59
N LEU A 574 21.08 -20.61 -36.89
CA LEU A 574 20.17 -19.62 -37.46
C LEU A 574 20.93 -18.69 -38.44
N VAL A 575 22.14 -18.26 -38.10
CA VAL A 575 22.98 -17.47 -39.01
C VAL A 575 23.28 -18.25 -40.32
N ARG A 576 23.59 -19.54 -40.25
CA ARG A 576 23.78 -20.39 -41.45
C ARG A 576 22.50 -20.52 -42.28
N LEU A 577 21.34 -20.40 -41.66
CA LEU A 577 20.03 -20.41 -42.33
C LEU A 577 19.59 -19.06 -42.86
N GLY A 578 20.47 -18.02 -42.77
CA GLY A 578 20.24 -16.70 -43.32
C GLY A 578 19.66 -15.67 -42.39
N TRP A 579 19.65 -15.93 -41.08
CA TRP A 579 19.29 -14.94 -40.09
C TRP A 579 20.42 -13.94 -39.86
N ASN A 580 20.09 -12.70 -39.63
CA ASN A 580 21.04 -11.64 -39.28
C ASN A 580 21.32 -11.69 -37.76
N TYR A 581 22.59 -11.82 -37.39
CA TYR A 581 23.00 -11.66 -36.01
C TYR A 581 23.14 -10.17 -35.64
N GLU A 582 22.39 -9.70 -34.67
CA GLU A 582 22.34 -8.30 -34.25
C GLU A 582 23.15 -8.00 -32.98
N GLY A 583 23.83 -9.00 -32.44
CA GLY A 583 24.67 -8.81 -31.25
C GLY A 583 24.12 -9.45 -29.99
N ILE A 584 24.76 -9.10 -28.88
CA ILE A 584 24.26 -9.46 -27.53
C ILE A 584 23.19 -8.42 -27.17
N ALA A 585 21.98 -8.86 -26.95
CA ALA A 585 20.88 -7.98 -26.59
C ALA A 585 20.90 -7.61 -25.09
N TRP A 586 21.15 -8.61 -24.23
CA TRP A 586 21.31 -8.47 -22.78
C TRP A 586 22.04 -9.69 -22.22
N TYR A 587 22.05 -9.82 -20.89
CA TYR A 587 22.64 -10.97 -20.22
C TYR A 587 21.59 -11.73 -19.41
N SER A 588 21.74 -13.05 -19.34
CA SER A 588 21.01 -13.92 -18.44
C SER A 588 21.74 -14.05 -17.11
N GLY A 589 20.99 -13.99 -16.02
CA GLY A 589 21.47 -14.21 -14.65
C GLY A 589 20.36 -13.88 -13.67
N GLY A 590 20.52 -14.34 -12.44
CA GLY A 590 19.48 -14.22 -11.42
C GLY A 590 18.64 -15.49 -11.33
N ILE A 591 17.43 -15.36 -10.80
CA ILE A 591 16.63 -16.52 -10.35
C ILE A 591 15.21 -16.56 -10.95
N VAL A 592 14.79 -15.50 -11.62
CA VAL A 592 13.45 -15.43 -12.22
C VAL A 592 13.45 -16.12 -13.58
N PRO A 593 12.74 -17.26 -13.73
CA PRO A 593 12.73 -18.00 -14.99
C PRO A 593 11.96 -17.22 -16.06
N LEU A 594 12.55 -17.04 -17.23
CA LEU A 594 11.86 -16.62 -18.44
C LEU A 594 11.53 -17.84 -19.27
N TYR A 595 10.24 -18.05 -19.48
CA TYR A 595 9.72 -19.13 -20.26
C TYR A 595 9.63 -18.73 -21.72
N ARG A 596 9.81 -19.71 -22.63
CA ARG A 596 9.66 -19.53 -24.07
C ARG A 596 8.54 -20.44 -24.59
N ALA A 597 7.66 -19.85 -25.40
CA ALA A 597 6.67 -20.59 -26.17
C ALA A 597 6.83 -20.33 -27.66
N TYR A 598 6.60 -21.35 -28.47
CA TYR A 598 6.70 -21.31 -29.94
C TYR A 598 5.34 -21.54 -30.60
N ASN A 599 4.97 -20.64 -31.51
CA ASN A 599 3.78 -20.78 -32.35
C ASN A 599 4.15 -21.38 -33.72
N PRO A 600 3.83 -22.66 -33.99
CA PRO A 600 4.20 -23.31 -35.27
C PRO A 600 3.39 -22.78 -36.47
N ASN A 601 2.34 -21.98 -36.22
CA ASN A 601 1.46 -21.47 -37.27
C ASN A 601 1.75 -19.98 -37.60
N ALA A 602 2.63 -19.32 -36.86
CA ALA A 602 2.99 -17.93 -37.12
C ALA A 602 4.16 -17.83 -38.09
N VAL A 603 4.15 -16.77 -38.93
CA VAL A 603 5.28 -16.39 -39.81
C VAL A 603 6.19 -15.41 -39.09
N ALA A 604 5.61 -14.35 -38.52
CA ALA A 604 6.28 -13.43 -37.61
C ALA A 604 5.62 -13.53 -36.22
N GLY A 605 6.30 -13.12 -35.16
CA GLY A 605 5.81 -13.30 -33.79
C GLY A 605 5.74 -14.77 -33.39
N SER A 606 6.68 -15.56 -33.90
CA SER A 606 6.69 -17.02 -33.73
C SER A 606 7.12 -17.45 -32.32
N HIS A 607 7.78 -16.57 -31.56
CA HIS A 607 8.21 -16.84 -30.19
C HIS A 607 7.68 -15.79 -29.22
N HIS A 608 7.33 -16.25 -28.02
CA HIS A 608 6.92 -15.41 -26.90
C HIS A 608 7.74 -15.73 -25.65
N TYR A 609 8.20 -14.66 -24.94
CA TYR A 609 9.02 -14.79 -23.75
C TYR A 609 8.37 -14.04 -22.60
N THR A 610 8.22 -14.70 -21.47
CA THR A 610 7.57 -14.11 -20.29
C THR A 610 8.01 -14.77 -18.99
N THR A 611 7.99 -14.01 -17.89
CA THR A 611 8.15 -14.54 -16.54
C THR A 611 6.86 -15.20 -16.04
N ASN A 612 5.71 -14.90 -16.67
CA ASN A 612 4.39 -15.36 -16.25
C ASN A 612 4.07 -16.77 -16.78
N ARG A 613 4.16 -17.78 -15.91
CA ARG A 613 3.81 -19.16 -16.28
C ARG A 613 2.33 -19.32 -16.67
N GLY A 614 1.44 -18.48 -16.15
CA GLY A 614 0.02 -18.47 -16.52
C GLY A 614 -0.19 -18.09 -17.98
N GLU A 615 0.55 -17.07 -18.47
CA GLU A 615 0.53 -16.66 -19.88
C GLU A 615 1.02 -17.78 -20.80
N ILE A 616 2.09 -18.47 -20.44
CA ILE A 616 2.58 -19.65 -21.18
C ILE A 616 1.52 -20.77 -21.21
N ASN A 617 0.88 -21.07 -20.08
CA ASN A 617 -0.16 -22.11 -20.03
C ASN A 617 -1.36 -21.75 -20.92
N TYR A 618 -1.75 -20.49 -20.98
CA TYR A 618 -2.77 -20.02 -21.91
C TYR A 618 -2.34 -20.21 -23.36
N LEU A 619 -1.12 -19.79 -23.74
CA LEU A 619 -0.60 -19.97 -25.10
C LEU A 619 -0.57 -21.44 -25.51
N ILE A 620 -0.15 -22.34 -24.62
CA ILE A 620 -0.20 -23.79 -24.87
C ILE A 620 -1.63 -24.26 -25.12
N SER A 621 -2.61 -23.76 -24.35
CA SER A 621 -4.01 -24.14 -24.50
C SER A 621 -4.61 -23.74 -25.86
N VAL A 622 -4.01 -22.73 -26.52
CA VAL A 622 -4.42 -22.26 -27.87
C VAL A 622 -3.47 -22.75 -28.98
N GLY A 623 -2.62 -23.75 -28.71
CA GLY A 623 -1.86 -24.46 -29.72
C GLY A 623 -0.37 -24.11 -29.84
N TRP A 624 0.16 -23.28 -28.98
CA TRP A 624 1.61 -23.00 -28.89
C TRP A 624 2.34 -24.19 -28.24
N LYS A 625 3.65 -24.30 -28.48
CA LYS A 625 4.52 -25.32 -27.89
C LYS A 625 5.32 -24.73 -26.75
N ASP A 626 5.37 -25.41 -25.59
CA ASP A 626 6.20 -25.04 -24.45
C ASP A 626 7.67 -25.42 -24.72
N GLU A 627 8.54 -24.44 -24.85
CA GLU A 627 9.98 -24.63 -25.02
C GLU A 627 10.76 -24.46 -23.71
N LYS A 628 10.05 -24.46 -22.58
CA LYS A 628 10.60 -24.44 -21.22
C LYS A 628 11.24 -23.09 -20.87
N ILE A 629 12.23 -23.13 -19.99
CA ILE A 629 12.97 -21.93 -19.56
C ILE A 629 14.03 -21.60 -20.62
N ALA A 630 13.96 -20.41 -21.17
CA ALA A 630 14.93 -19.89 -22.13
C ALA A 630 16.19 -19.33 -21.44
N TRP A 631 15.99 -18.53 -20.38
CA TRP A 631 17.03 -17.95 -19.53
C TRP A 631 16.46 -17.51 -18.18
N TYR A 632 17.25 -16.78 -17.41
CA TYR A 632 16.84 -16.22 -16.13
C TYR A 632 17.03 -14.70 -16.10
N GLY A 633 16.07 -14.00 -15.54
CA GLY A 633 16.11 -12.60 -15.17
C GLY A 633 16.44 -12.41 -13.69
N VAL A 634 16.56 -11.15 -13.29
CA VAL A 634 16.86 -10.79 -11.90
C VAL A 634 15.57 -10.63 -11.11
N ARG A 635 14.59 -9.96 -11.69
CA ARG A 635 13.25 -9.73 -11.15
C ARG A 635 12.26 -9.41 -12.27
#